data_a3c89fb70b9d140fa544c4187129fcb0
#
_entry.id   a3c89fb70b9d140fa544c4187129fcb0
#
_cell.length_a   1.000
_cell.length_b   1.000
_cell.length_c   1.000
_cell.angle_alpha   90.00
_cell.angle_beta   90.00
_cell.angle_gamma   90.00
#
_symmetry.space_group_name_H-M   'P 1'
#
loop_
_entity.id
_entity.type
_entity.pdbx_description
1 polymer ?
#
loop_
_entity_poly.entity_id
_entity_poly.type
_entity_poly.pdbx_seq_one_letter_code
_entity_poly.pdbx_strand_id
1 'polypeptide(L)'
;MTTKEIIEKITAWVNESICSKIKLKLPDDDMNDARYEVKFVNPAAFPLFVPAKDRMPPNVEAPIPSIAVQLLEGSDNIKNGIRTLKIRLCLSTWNPGTHPGEKQIPVENVAALGGYSYQPGDTESEKYNRTGEGWKDLYNFQDIALSQLEGEELFADIRMDMNEPITYGPFTEDGVIWDYYPYWSGWIAFTVICGVPYKKSEAVRDLLN
;
A
#
# COMPACT_ATOMS: atom_id res chain seq x y z
N MET A 1 8.95 -11.55 18.33
CA MET A 1 9.24 -10.80 17.08
C MET A 1 9.49 -9.34 17.42
N THR A 2 10.49 -8.69 16.87
CA THR A 2 10.75 -7.26 17.09
C THR A 2 9.84 -6.41 16.19
N THR A 3 9.61 -5.15 16.56
CA THR A 3 8.81 -4.23 15.74
C THR A 3 9.38 -4.06 14.33
N LYS A 4 10.71 -4.00 14.20
CA LYS A 4 11.41 -3.95 12.91
C LYS A 4 11.04 -5.15 12.03
N GLU A 5 11.21 -6.36 12.55
CA GLU A 5 10.88 -7.60 11.82
C GLU A 5 9.41 -7.65 11.39
N ILE A 6 8.49 -7.12 12.21
CA ILE A 6 7.06 -7.07 11.89
C ILE A 6 6.83 -6.16 10.68
N ILE A 7 7.39 -4.94 10.69
CA ILE A 7 7.25 -3.99 9.58
C ILE A 7 7.87 -4.55 8.30
N GLU A 8 9.05 -5.18 8.37
CA GLU A 8 9.69 -5.79 7.21
C GLU A 8 8.86 -6.93 6.62
N LYS A 9 8.28 -7.80 7.46
CA LYS A 9 7.42 -8.90 7.01
C LYS A 9 6.12 -8.40 6.38
N ILE A 10 5.47 -7.40 7.00
CA ILE A 10 4.27 -6.79 6.42
C ILE A 10 4.60 -6.13 5.09
N THR A 11 5.73 -5.42 4.99
CA THR A 11 6.16 -4.80 3.74
C THR A 11 6.38 -5.83 2.63
N ALA A 12 7.03 -6.95 2.94
CA ALA A 12 7.23 -8.05 1.99
C ALA A 12 5.88 -8.64 1.55
N TRP A 13 4.97 -8.91 2.49
CA TRP A 13 3.63 -9.41 2.18
C TRP A 13 2.84 -8.43 1.30
N VAL A 14 2.89 -7.13 1.58
CA VAL A 14 2.23 -6.10 0.75
C VAL A 14 2.77 -6.11 -0.67
N ASN A 15 4.09 -6.25 -0.86
CA ASN A 15 4.68 -6.37 -2.20
C ASN A 15 4.17 -7.62 -2.95
N GLU A 16 4.14 -8.77 -2.29
CA GLU A 16 3.77 -10.05 -2.89
C GLU A 16 2.27 -10.17 -3.13
N SER A 17 1.44 -9.75 -2.17
CA SER A 17 0.00 -10.02 -2.19
C SER A 17 -0.82 -8.87 -2.77
N ILE A 18 -0.36 -7.62 -2.67
CA ILE A 18 -1.09 -6.44 -3.15
C ILE A 18 -0.41 -5.85 -4.39
N CYS A 19 0.83 -5.41 -4.27
CA CYS A 19 1.52 -4.68 -5.33
C CYS A 19 1.69 -5.52 -6.61
N SER A 20 1.93 -6.83 -6.49
CA SER A 20 2.06 -7.73 -7.63
C SER A 20 0.79 -7.91 -8.46
N LYS A 21 -0.38 -7.59 -7.90
CA LYS A 21 -1.69 -7.85 -8.52
C LYS A 21 -2.17 -6.74 -9.45
N ILE A 22 -1.58 -5.57 -9.38
CA ILE A 22 -2.05 -4.39 -10.09
C ILE A 22 -0.90 -3.69 -10.82
N LYS A 23 -1.21 -3.11 -11.97
CA LYS A 23 -0.37 -2.11 -12.64
C LYS A 23 -1.09 -0.78 -12.66
N LEU A 24 -0.37 0.27 -12.34
CA LEU A 24 -0.83 1.65 -12.31
C LEU A 24 0.07 2.52 -13.17
N LYS A 25 -0.38 3.74 -13.47
CA LYS A 25 0.35 4.69 -14.30
C LYS A 25 1.63 5.15 -13.61
N LEU A 26 2.73 5.16 -14.36
CA LEU A 26 4.01 5.72 -13.94
C LEU A 26 4.01 7.23 -14.17
N PRO A 27 4.40 8.06 -13.19
CA PRO A 27 4.56 9.50 -13.39
C PRO A 27 5.57 9.81 -14.49
N ASP A 28 5.21 10.73 -15.39
CA ASP A 28 6.08 11.26 -16.42
C ASP A 28 6.46 12.71 -16.08
N ASP A 29 7.74 13.02 -16.18
CA ASP A 29 8.28 14.37 -15.94
C ASP A 29 7.86 15.37 -17.05
N ASP A 30 7.54 14.85 -18.27
CA ASP A 30 7.13 15.63 -19.45
C ASP A 30 5.61 15.89 -19.56
N MET A 31 4.90 15.81 -18.46
CA MET A 31 3.45 16.02 -18.38
C MET A 31 2.95 17.34 -19.00
N ASN A 32 3.84 18.32 -19.17
CA ASN A 32 3.52 19.63 -19.75
C ASN A 32 3.33 19.61 -21.27
N ASP A 33 3.87 18.59 -21.98
CA ASP A 33 3.83 18.53 -23.44
C ASP A 33 2.61 17.77 -23.99
N ALA A 34 1.57 17.51 -23.26
CA ALA A 34 0.38 16.78 -23.75
C ALA A 34 0.68 15.47 -24.53
N ARG A 35 1.93 15.10 -24.63
CA ARG A 35 2.47 13.89 -25.24
C ARG A 35 3.35 13.22 -24.22
N TYR A 36 2.84 12.21 -23.54
CA TYR A 36 3.69 11.36 -22.72
C TYR A 36 3.43 9.90 -23.08
N GLU A 37 4.49 9.11 -23.01
CA GLU A 37 4.39 7.68 -23.19
C GLU A 37 3.78 7.08 -21.90
N VAL A 38 2.56 6.57 -22.00
CA VAL A 38 1.91 5.93 -20.86
C VAL A 38 2.62 4.63 -20.52
N LYS A 39 3.27 4.60 -19.36
CA LYS A 39 3.89 3.41 -18.80
C LYS A 39 3.07 2.92 -17.61
N PHE A 40 2.99 1.61 -17.47
CA PHE A 40 2.29 0.96 -16.37
C PHE A 40 3.26 0.07 -15.61
N VAL A 41 3.34 0.29 -14.30
CA VAL A 41 4.23 -0.44 -13.40
C VAL A 41 3.47 -1.03 -12.23
N ASN A 42 3.99 -2.10 -11.66
CA ASN A 42 3.52 -2.55 -10.37
C ASN A 42 3.92 -1.54 -9.30
N PRO A 43 3.04 -1.18 -8.37
CA PRO A 43 3.41 -0.41 -7.19
C PRO A 43 4.53 -1.08 -6.40
N ALA A 44 5.25 -0.31 -5.61
CA ALA A 44 6.24 -0.85 -4.68
C ALA A 44 5.86 -0.53 -3.23
N ALA A 45 6.07 -1.47 -2.31
CA ALA A 45 5.87 -1.22 -0.88
C ALA A 45 7.20 -0.91 -0.20
N PHE A 46 7.16 0.06 0.73
CA PHE A 46 8.32 0.54 1.48
C PHE A 46 8.03 0.56 2.98
N PRO A 47 9.01 0.23 3.82
CA PRO A 47 8.86 0.39 5.26
C PRO A 47 8.93 1.87 5.63
N LEU A 48 8.00 2.34 6.44
CA LEU A 48 7.87 3.66 7.05
C LEU A 48 7.58 4.80 6.07
N PHE A 49 8.37 5.00 5.03
CA PHE A 49 8.23 6.09 4.07
C PHE A 49 8.74 5.69 2.68
N VAL A 50 8.28 6.40 1.67
CA VAL A 50 8.74 6.20 0.29
C VAL A 50 10.06 6.94 0.10
N PRO A 51 11.14 6.26 -0.35
CA PRO A 51 12.42 6.92 -0.62
C PRO A 51 12.30 7.98 -1.71
N ALA A 52 13.20 8.95 -1.70
CA ALA A 52 13.34 9.92 -2.79
C ALA A 52 13.80 9.24 -4.09
N LYS A 53 13.46 9.83 -5.25
CA LYS A 53 13.71 9.25 -6.58
C LYS A 53 15.18 8.81 -6.81
N ASP A 54 16.12 9.55 -6.26
CA ASP A 54 17.57 9.26 -6.33
C ASP A 54 18.06 8.14 -5.40
N ARG A 55 17.17 7.63 -4.53
CA ARG A 55 17.48 6.58 -3.54
C ARG A 55 16.57 5.36 -3.66
N MET A 56 15.94 5.19 -4.82
CA MET A 56 15.06 4.05 -5.06
C MET A 56 15.86 2.74 -5.16
N PRO A 57 15.26 1.61 -4.73
CA PRO A 57 15.85 0.30 -4.98
C PRO A 57 16.02 0.04 -6.50
N PRO A 58 17.00 -0.77 -6.91
CA PRO A 58 17.36 -0.97 -8.33
C PRO A 58 16.22 -1.43 -9.25
N ASN A 59 15.18 -2.07 -8.68
CA ASN A 59 14.05 -2.62 -9.44
C ASN A 59 12.79 -1.75 -9.38
N VAL A 60 12.88 -0.54 -8.84
CA VAL A 60 11.74 0.37 -8.69
C VAL A 60 12.02 1.63 -9.49
N GLU A 61 11.20 1.89 -10.51
CA GLU A 61 11.42 2.98 -11.47
C GLU A 61 11.10 4.36 -10.88
N ALA A 62 10.10 4.44 -9.99
CA ALA A 62 9.64 5.70 -9.41
C ALA A 62 9.07 5.52 -8.00
N PRO A 63 9.03 6.61 -7.19
CA PRO A 63 8.43 6.58 -5.86
C PRO A 63 6.90 6.41 -5.87
N ILE A 64 6.23 6.59 -6.98
CA ILE A 64 4.78 6.43 -7.18
C ILE A 64 4.56 5.65 -8.49
N PRO A 65 3.61 4.68 -8.54
CA PRO A 65 2.68 4.28 -7.49
C PRO A 65 3.35 3.46 -6.37
N SER A 66 2.87 3.64 -5.14
CA SER A 66 3.51 2.99 -3.98
C SER A 66 2.59 2.80 -2.77
N ILE A 67 3.05 1.96 -1.84
CA ILE A 67 2.49 1.81 -0.48
C ILE A 67 3.61 2.01 0.54
N ALA A 68 3.45 2.95 1.48
CA ALA A 68 4.31 3.03 2.66
C ALA A 68 3.64 2.31 3.84
N VAL A 69 4.35 1.36 4.46
CA VAL A 69 3.88 0.59 5.62
C VAL A 69 4.34 1.29 6.89
N GLN A 70 3.43 1.94 7.59
CA GLN A 70 3.72 2.75 8.77
C GLN A 70 3.21 2.11 10.05
N LEU A 71 3.97 2.24 11.12
CA LEU A 71 3.52 1.97 12.48
C LEU A 71 2.91 3.26 13.05
N LEU A 72 1.63 3.22 13.44
CA LEU A 72 0.97 4.34 14.10
C LEU A 72 1.15 4.29 15.62
N GLU A 73 0.93 3.10 16.18
CA GLU A 73 0.93 2.88 17.62
C GLU A 73 1.29 1.42 17.91
N GLY A 74 1.90 1.18 19.06
CA GLY A 74 2.19 -0.16 19.55
C GLY A 74 1.99 -0.24 21.06
N SER A 75 1.50 -1.40 21.54
CA SER A 75 1.36 -1.69 22.95
C SER A 75 1.77 -3.12 23.28
N ASP A 76 2.38 -3.31 24.45
CA ASP A 76 2.80 -4.61 24.95
C ASP A 76 2.02 -4.95 26.23
N ASN A 77 1.18 -5.99 26.17
CA ASN A 77 0.61 -6.59 27.35
C ASN A 77 1.56 -7.65 27.89
N ILE A 78 2.44 -7.24 28.82
CA ILE A 78 3.50 -8.09 29.37
C ILE A 78 2.91 -9.31 30.11
N LYS A 79 1.77 -9.12 30.80
CA LYS A 79 1.11 -10.19 31.56
C LYS A 79 0.66 -11.33 30.65
N ASN A 80 0.14 -11.01 29.49
CA ASN A 80 -0.40 -11.98 28.53
C ASN A 80 0.63 -12.36 27.45
N GLY A 81 1.79 -11.70 27.42
CA GLY A 81 2.81 -11.92 26.38
C GLY A 81 2.37 -11.50 24.99
N ILE A 82 1.45 -10.55 24.89
CA ILE A 82 0.86 -10.09 23.63
C ILE A 82 1.36 -8.69 23.28
N ARG A 83 1.79 -8.53 22.03
CA ARG A 83 2.09 -7.24 21.40
C ARG A 83 1.01 -6.91 20.40
N THR A 84 0.46 -5.72 20.47
CA THR A 84 -0.52 -5.18 19.53
C THR A 84 0.08 -3.99 18.82
N LEU A 85 0.00 -3.96 17.48
CA LEU A 85 0.50 -2.88 16.65
C LEU A 85 -0.59 -2.38 15.70
N LYS A 86 -0.80 -1.07 15.67
CA LYS A 86 -1.66 -0.41 14.69
C LYS A 86 -0.82 0.00 13.48
N ILE A 87 -1.10 -0.61 12.35
CA ILE A 87 -0.40 -0.42 11.09
C ILE A 87 -1.24 0.46 10.18
N ARG A 88 -0.57 1.30 9.40
CA ARG A 88 -1.19 2.07 8.32
C ARG A 88 -0.46 1.82 7.01
N LEU A 89 -1.21 1.48 5.97
CA LEU A 89 -0.75 1.50 4.60
C LEU A 89 -1.10 2.86 4.00
N CYS A 90 -0.09 3.60 3.56
CA CYS A 90 -0.28 4.86 2.84
C CYS A 90 -0.13 4.59 1.36
N LEU A 91 -1.23 4.68 0.61
CA LEU A 91 -1.27 4.42 -0.82
C LEU A 91 -1.11 5.75 -1.57
N SER A 92 -0.31 5.72 -2.64
CA SER A 92 -0.14 6.87 -3.53
C SER A 92 -0.18 6.41 -4.97
N THR A 93 -0.97 7.12 -5.79
CA THR A 93 -1.12 6.89 -7.23
C THR A 93 -0.91 8.20 -7.99
N TRP A 94 -0.63 8.07 -9.27
CA TRP A 94 -0.55 9.18 -10.19
C TRP A 94 -1.45 8.92 -11.38
N ASN A 95 -2.37 9.82 -11.66
CA ASN A 95 -3.24 9.71 -12.83
C ASN A 95 -3.73 11.10 -13.26
N PRO A 96 -3.20 11.65 -14.37
CA PRO A 96 -3.64 12.95 -14.90
C PRO A 96 -4.94 12.88 -15.70
N GLY A 97 -5.44 11.68 -15.99
CA GLY A 97 -6.63 11.46 -16.79
C GLY A 97 -6.55 10.23 -17.67
N THR A 98 -7.49 10.09 -18.58
CA THR A 98 -7.55 8.95 -19.51
C THR A 98 -6.63 9.13 -20.71
N HIS A 99 -5.94 8.06 -21.09
CA HIS A 99 -5.14 8.00 -22.30
C HIS A 99 -5.77 7.00 -23.29
N PRO A 100 -5.91 7.35 -24.58
CA PRO A 100 -6.57 6.47 -25.56
C PRO A 100 -5.93 5.10 -25.72
N GLY A 101 -4.64 4.98 -25.44
CA GLY A 101 -3.91 3.71 -25.50
C GLY A 101 -4.02 2.82 -24.27
N GLU A 102 -4.74 3.26 -23.21
CA GLU A 102 -4.87 2.46 -21.99
C GLU A 102 -6.02 1.45 -22.12
N LYS A 103 -5.82 0.28 -21.52
CA LYS A 103 -6.85 -0.72 -21.35
C LYS A 103 -6.93 -1.12 -19.89
N GLN A 104 -8.13 -1.19 -19.35
CA GLN A 104 -8.38 -1.75 -18.02
C GLN A 104 -8.74 -3.22 -18.16
N ILE A 105 -8.07 -4.07 -17.41
CA ILE A 105 -8.35 -5.50 -17.33
C ILE A 105 -8.80 -5.85 -15.91
N PRO A 106 -9.78 -6.75 -15.73
CA PRO A 106 -10.22 -7.18 -14.39
C PRO A 106 -9.06 -7.81 -13.61
N VAL A 107 -8.98 -7.49 -12.31
CA VAL A 107 -8.06 -8.15 -11.39
C VAL A 107 -8.75 -9.36 -10.78
N GLU A 108 -8.09 -10.52 -10.81
CA GLU A 108 -8.58 -11.74 -10.21
C GLU A 108 -8.92 -11.52 -8.72
N ASN A 109 -9.99 -12.10 -8.24
CA ASN A 109 -10.57 -11.98 -6.90
C ASN A 109 -11.29 -10.67 -6.56
N VAL A 110 -11.05 -9.58 -7.27
CA VAL A 110 -11.78 -8.30 -7.12
C VAL A 110 -12.56 -7.90 -8.36
N ALA A 111 -12.56 -8.72 -9.41
CA ALA A 111 -13.31 -8.48 -10.64
C ALA A 111 -14.82 -8.30 -10.40
N ALA A 112 -15.38 -9.05 -9.44
CA ALA A 112 -16.79 -8.93 -9.03
C ALA A 112 -17.13 -7.58 -8.39
N LEU A 113 -16.12 -6.88 -7.83
CA LEU A 113 -16.22 -5.55 -7.23
C LEU A 113 -15.80 -4.43 -8.21
N GLY A 114 -15.47 -4.78 -9.47
CA GLY A 114 -15.03 -3.82 -10.48
C GLY A 114 -13.54 -3.47 -10.41
N GLY A 115 -12.73 -4.21 -9.63
CA GLY A 115 -11.28 -4.00 -9.53
C GLY A 115 -10.57 -4.23 -10.86
N TYR A 116 -9.64 -3.34 -11.22
CA TYR A 116 -8.93 -3.36 -12.49
C TYR A 116 -7.42 -3.11 -12.34
N SER A 117 -6.69 -3.54 -13.35
CA SER A 117 -5.27 -3.24 -13.59
C SER A 117 -5.12 -2.67 -14.99
N TYR A 118 -4.06 -1.91 -15.22
CA TYR A 118 -3.78 -1.40 -16.56
C TYR A 118 -2.93 -2.36 -17.39
N GLN A 119 -3.22 -2.35 -18.68
CA GLN A 119 -2.42 -3.01 -19.70
C GLN A 119 -2.13 -2.02 -20.83
N PRO A 120 -0.92 -2.02 -21.42
CA PRO A 120 -0.62 -1.22 -22.58
C PRO A 120 -1.62 -1.50 -23.72
N GLY A 121 -2.10 -0.45 -24.36
CA GLY A 121 -2.89 -0.53 -25.59
C GLY A 121 -1.99 -0.55 -26.82
N ASP A 122 -2.59 -0.84 -27.98
CA ASP A 122 -1.88 -0.94 -29.26
C ASP A 122 -1.83 0.39 -30.04
N THR A 123 -2.16 1.51 -29.42
CA THR A 123 -2.27 2.80 -30.14
C THR A 123 -1.13 3.73 -29.79
N GLU A 124 -0.49 4.28 -30.82
CA GLU A 124 0.42 5.42 -30.79
C GLU A 124 -0.35 6.73 -30.50
N SER A 125 -1.21 6.74 -29.52
CA SER A 125 -2.01 7.92 -29.25
C SER A 125 -1.21 8.93 -28.46
N GLU A 126 -1.33 10.17 -28.87
CA GLU A 126 -0.43 11.26 -28.52
C GLU A 126 -0.91 12.15 -27.37
N LYS A 127 -2.15 12.00 -26.92
CA LYS A 127 -2.73 12.93 -25.92
C LYS A 127 -3.58 12.23 -24.90
N TYR A 128 -3.43 12.60 -23.63
CA TYR A 128 -4.37 12.21 -22.60
C TYR A 128 -5.45 13.28 -22.37
N ASN A 129 -6.62 12.85 -21.94
CA ASN A 129 -7.69 13.74 -21.54
C ASN A 129 -7.63 14.02 -20.05
N ARG A 130 -7.44 15.26 -19.65
CA ARG A 130 -7.49 15.70 -18.25
C ARG A 130 -8.93 15.60 -17.76
N THR A 131 -9.31 14.48 -17.20
CA THR A 131 -10.70 14.25 -16.79
C THR A 131 -10.95 14.53 -15.32
N GLY A 132 -9.93 14.73 -14.51
CA GLY A 132 -10.08 14.82 -13.06
C GLY A 132 -10.52 13.52 -12.40
N GLU A 133 -10.65 12.42 -13.15
CA GLU A 133 -11.12 11.11 -12.65
C GLU A 133 -10.01 10.20 -12.11
N GLY A 134 -8.78 10.71 -12.01
CA GLY A 134 -7.62 9.95 -11.55
C GLY A 134 -7.77 9.38 -10.13
N TRP A 135 -8.64 9.95 -9.30
CA TRP A 135 -8.99 9.43 -7.99
C TRP A 135 -9.53 7.99 -8.03
N LYS A 136 -10.09 7.55 -9.17
CA LYS A 136 -10.58 6.17 -9.34
C LYS A 136 -9.46 5.15 -9.20
N ASP A 137 -8.24 5.47 -9.63
CA ASP A 137 -7.09 4.59 -9.47
C ASP A 137 -6.70 4.40 -8.01
N LEU A 138 -6.81 5.45 -7.19
CA LEU A 138 -6.57 5.36 -5.77
C LEU A 138 -7.56 4.41 -5.08
N TYR A 139 -8.86 4.60 -5.31
CA TYR A 139 -9.89 3.76 -4.69
C TYR A 139 -9.85 2.33 -5.22
N ASN A 140 -9.61 2.13 -6.51
CA ASN A 140 -9.38 0.80 -7.07
C ASN A 140 -8.18 0.10 -6.40
N PHE A 141 -7.08 0.82 -6.19
CA PHE A 141 -5.92 0.27 -5.48
C PHE A 141 -6.23 -0.04 -4.01
N GLN A 142 -7.01 0.82 -3.37
CA GLN A 142 -7.48 0.63 -2.00
C GLN A 142 -8.39 -0.60 -1.88
N ASP A 143 -9.35 -0.77 -2.78
CA ASP A 143 -10.26 -1.94 -2.79
C ASP A 143 -9.51 -3.25 -3.02
N ILE A 144 -8.52 -3.26 -3.91
CA ILE A 144 -7.64 -4.42 -4.11
C ILE A 144 -6.87 -4.73 -2.82
N ALA A 145 -6.32 -3.72 -2.15
CA ALA A 145 -5.60 -3.92 -0.89
C ALA A 145 -6.52 -4.43 0.22
N LEU A 146 -7.73 -3.87 0.34
CA LEU A 146 -8.75 -4.33 1.30
C LEU A 146 -9.15 -5.78 1.07
N SER A 147 -9.37 -6.18 -0.18
CA SER A 147 -9.73 -7.57 -0.51
C SER A 147 -8.66 -8.59 -0.10
N GLN A 148 -7.38 -8.20 -0.15
CA GLN A 148 -6.29 -9.06 0.32
C GLN A 148 -6.25 -9.11 1.85
N LEU A 149 -6.45 -7.98 2.53
CA LEU A 149 -6.49 -7.92 3.99
C LEU A 149 -7.68 -8.68 4.57
N GLU A 150 -8.87 -8.57 3.96
CA GLU A 150 -10.07 -9.28 4.42
C GLU A 150 -9.99 -10.80 4.24
N GLY A 151 -9.17 -11.27 3.29
CA GLY A 151 -8.92 -12.69 3.05
C GLY A 151 -7.90 -13.34 3.99
N GLU A 152 -7.14 -12.55 4.76
CA GLU A 152 -5.98 -13.03 5.50
C GLU A 152 -6.12 -12.82 7.01
N GLU A 153 -6.34 -13.89 7.76
CA GLU A 153 -6.29 -13.84 9.23
C GLU A 153 -4.85 -13.83 9.76
N LEU A 154 -3.93 -14.49 9.04
CA LEU A 154 -2.53 -14.65 9.42
C LEU A 154 -1.64 -14.41 8.21
N PHE A 155 -0.71 -13.48 8.31
CA PHE A 155 0.32 -13.25 7.32
C PHE A 155 1.70 -13.14 7.95
N ALA A 156 2.67 -13.81 7.35
CA ALA A 156 4.07 -13.81 7.79
C ALA A 156 4.26 -14.04 9.32
N ASP A 157 3.52 -14.98 9.92
CA ASP A 157 3.49 -15.28 11.37
C ASP A 157 2.89 -14.14 12.24
N ILE A 158 2.19 -13.20 11.64
CA ILE A 158 1.53 -12.09 12.30
C ILE A 158 0.03 -12.28 12.12
N ARG A 159 -0.71 -12.24 13.22
CA ARG A 159 -2.15 -12.36 13.19
C ARG A 159 -2.82 -11.00 13.12
N MET A 160 -3.78 -10.85 12.21
CA MET A 160 -4.66 -9.67 12.23
C MET A 160 -5.61 -9.74 13.42
N ASP A 161 -5.85 -8.62 14.08
CA ASP A 161 -6.87 -8.51 15.15
C ASP A 161 -8.24 -8.32 14.52
N MET A 162 -8.97 -9.42 14.38
CA MET A 162 -10.31 -9.41 13.78
C MET A 162 -11.37 -8.73 14.66
N ASN A 163 -11.05 -8.34 15.91
CA ASN A 163 -11.95 -7.58 16.77
C ASN A 163 -11.85 -6.07 16.51
N GLU A 164 -10.78 -5.62 15.87
CA GLU A 164 -10.59 -4.22 15.52
C GLU A 164 -10.97 -4.00 14.03
N PRO A 165 -11.74 -2.96 13.71
CA PRO A 165 -12.14 -2.70 12.34
C PRO A 165 -10.95 -2.27 11.48
N ILE A 166 -10.94 -2.69 10.21
CA ILE A 166 -10.11 -2.06 9.19
C ILE A 166 -10.75 -0.71 8.86
N THR A 167 -9.99 0.36 8.96
CA THR A 167 -10.43 1.72 8.63
C THR A 167 -9.64 2.26 7.44
N TYR A 168 -10.26 3.08 6.59
CA TYR A 168 -9.61 3.59 5.39
C TYR A 168 -10.25 4.91 4.93
N GLY A 169 -9.53 5.63 4.08
CA GLY A 169 -10.02 6.87 3.48
C GLY A 169 -8.94 7.62 2.71
N PRO A 170 -9.30 8.78 2.15
CA PRO A 170 -8.33 9.70 1.59
C PRO A 170 -7.52 10.38 2.70
N PHE A 171 -6.37 10.96 2.37
CA PHE A 171 -5.72 11.91 3.27
C PHE A 171 -6.47 13.24 3.26
N THR A 172 -6.65 13.80 4.45
CA THR A 172 -7.35 15.07 4.65
C THR A 172 -6.55 16.00 5.57
N GLU A 173 -6.67 17.29 5.35
CA GLU A 173 -6.22 18.34 6.25
C GLU A 173 -7.41 19.23 6.58
N ASP A 174 -7.68 19.44 7.85
CA ASP A 174 -8.86 20.18 8.34
C ASP A 174 -10.21 19.70 7.76
N GLY A 175 -10.32 18.38 7.50
CA GLY A 175 -11.50 17.77 6.92
C GLY A 175 -11.64 17.93 5.39
N VAL A 176 -10.66 18.56 4.74
CA VAL A 176 -10.62 18.70 3.27
C VAL A 176 -9.66 17.66 2.69
N ILE A 177 -10.09 17.00 1.62
CA ILE A 177 -9.24 16.02 0.90
C ILE A 177 -8.06 16.77 0.27
N TRP A 178 -6.86 16.22 0.41
CA TRP A 178 -5.68 16.75 -0.24
C TRP A 178 -5.84 16.75 -1.76
N ASP A 179 -5.74 17.93 -2.35
CA ASP A 179 -5.78 18.13 -3.79
C ASP A 179 -4.37 18.42 -4.32
N TYR A 180 -3.64 17.38 -4.67
CA TYR A 180 -2.34 17.45 -5.31
C TYR A 180 -2.39 16.88 -6.74
N TYR A 181 -3.49 17.17 -7.46
CA TYR A 181 -3.61 16.73 -8.85
C TYR A 181 -2.27 16.89 -9.62
N PRO A 182 -1.81 15.87 -10.32
CA PRO A 182 -2.44 14.59 -10.63
C PRO A 182 -2.07 13.43 -9.67
N TYR A 183 -1.65 13.72 -8.46
CA TYR A 183 -1.32 12.75 -7.42
C TYR A 183 -2.51 12.54 -6.48
N TRP A 184 -2.77 11.26 -6.16
CA TRP A 184 -3.89 10.86 -5.32
C TRP A 184 -3.37 9.97 -4.21
N SER A 185 -3.76 10.27 -2.99
CA SER A 185 -3.26 9.55 -1.82
C SER A 185 -4.35 9.23 -0.82
N GLY A 186 -4.24 8.04 -0.23
CA GLY A 186 -5.18 7.54 0.77
C GLY A 186 -4.49 6.57 1.71
N TRP A 187 -5.24 6.04 2.66
CA TRP A 187 -4.71 5.16 3.69
C TRP A 187 -5.69 4.03 4.04
N ILE A 188 -5.12 2.93 4.53
CA ILE A 188 -5.83 1.82 5.19
C ILE A 188 -5.13 1.59 6.52
N ALA A 189 -5.87 1.46 7.61
CA ALA A 189 -5.32 1.14 8.91
C ALA A 189 -5.98 -0.12 9.49
N PHE A 190 -5.16 -0.98 10.08
CA PHE A 190 -5.58 -2.23 10.71
C PHE A 190 -4.66 -2.55 11.89
N THR A 191 -5.10 -3.47 12.72
CA THR A 191 -4.38 -3.87 13.92
C THR A 191 -3.85 -5.29 13.77
N VAL A 192 -2.61 -5.52 14.19
CA VAL A 192 -1.98 -6.84 14.20
C VAL A 192 -1.54 -7.22 15.61
N ILE A 193 -1.56 -8.53 15.88
CA ILE A 193 -1.19 -9.13 17.14
C ILE A 193 -0.05 -10.12 16.92
N CYS A 194 0.95 -10.08 17.80
CA CYS A 194 2.02 -11.08 17.85
C CYS A 194 2.52 -11.30 19.28
N GLY A 195 3.35 -12.32 19.47
CA GLY A 195 3.98 -12.56 20.77
C GLY A 195 5.04 -11.50 21.11
N VAL A 196 5.06 -11.02 22.35
CA VAL A 196 6.16 -10.18 22.86
C VAL A 196 7.46 -10.98 22.85
N PRO A 197 8.57 -10.43 22.37
CA PRO A 197 9.87 -11.08 22.46
C PRO A 197 10.33 -11.13 23.92
N TYR A 198 9.99 -12.20 24.61
CA TYR A 198 10.33 -12.39 26.02
C TYR A 198 11.80 -12.85 26.11
N LYS A 199 12.69 -11.98 26.55
CA LYS A 199 13.90 -12.42 27.23
C LYS A 199 13.52 -12.70 28.68
N LYS A 200 13.32 -13.98 29.06
CA LYS A 200 13.42 -14.35 30.45
C LYS A 200 14.83 -13.92 30.91
N SER A 201 14.92 -12.92 31.79
CA SER A 201 16.21 -12.61 32.42
C SER A 201 16.68 -13.89 33.10
N GLU A 202 17.97 -14.22 33.02
CA GLU A 202 18.53 -15.38 33.73
C GLU A 202 18.16 -15.38 35.20
N ALA A 203 18.05 -14.18 35.83
CA ALA A 203 17.58 -14.00 37.19
C ALA A 203 16.16 -14.51 37.49
N VAL A 204 15.24 -14.52 36.48
CA VAL A 204 13.89 -15.08 36.64
C VAL A 204 13.88 -16.59 36.40
N ARG A 205 14.81 -17.11 35.61
CA ARG A 205 14.99 -18.55 35.43
C ARG A 205 15.44 -19.26 36.71
N ASP A 206 16.38 -18.60 37.45
CA ASP A 206 16.94 -19.14 38.69
C ASP A 206 15.96 -19.06 39.86
N LEU A 207 14.89 -18.23 39.77
CA LEU A 207 13.84 -18.14 40.79
C LEU A 207 12.68 -19.16 40.55
N LEU A 208 12.63 -19.81 39.39
CA LEU A 208 11.58 -20.75 39.01
C LEU A 208 12.05 -22.23 39.00
N ASN A 209 13.32 -22.48 39.29
CA ASN A 209 13.91 -23.80 39.55
C ASN A 209 14.25 -23.94 41.03
#